data_4b013b1de4f862045d81426ab67d8fe4
#
_entry.id   4b013b1de4f862045d81426ab67d8fe4
#
_cell.length_a   1.000
_cell.length_b   1.000
_cell.length_c   1.000
_cell.angle_alpha   90.00
_cell.angle_beta   90.00
_cell.angle_gamma   90.00
#
_symmetry.space_group_name_H-M   'P 1'
#
loop_
_entity.id
_entity.type
_entity.pdbx_description
1 polymer ?
#
loop_
_entity_poly.entity_id
_entity_poly.type
_entity_poly.pdbx_seq_one_letter_code
_entity_poly.pdbx_strand_id
1 'polypeptide(L)'
;MNLGIIQGRLSEPTNGHIQEFPSNWQKEFELLHTCGLAHIEWLITKNTAKTNPAFSKLVSLRELPISSYCADTLVDTRITNEKYLQEHLQPICESATRNEVSTITIPLLEASSVED
;
A
#
# COMPACT_ATOMS: atom_id res chain seq x y z
N MET A 1 -12.84 -10.32 16.22
CA MET A 1 -12.62 -10.65 14.79
C MET A 1 -11.52 -9.76 14.22
N ASN A 2 -10.54 -10.34 13.55
CA ASN A 2 -9.39 -9.59 13.02
C ASN A 2 -9.65 -9.15 11.58
N LEU A 3 -10.41 -8.08 11.42
CA LEU A 3 -10.76 -7.52 10.11
C LEU A 3 -9.91 -6.29 9.80
N GLY A 4 -9.51 -6.18 8.55
CA GLY A 4 -8.79 -5.03 8.03
C GLY A 4 -9.54 -4.31 6.91
N ILE A 5 -8.98 -3.19 6.48
CA ILE A 5 -9.52 -2.40 5.39
C ILE A 5 -8.37 -1.87 4.53
N ILE A 6 -8.64 -1.68 3.27
CA ILE A 6 -7.68 -1.06 2.35
C ILE A 6 -7.60 0.44 2.64
N GLN A 7 -6.38 0.97 2.65
CA GLN A 7 -6.14 2.39 2.83
C GLN A 7 -6.95 3.27 1.87
N GLY A 8 -7.40 4.41 2.33
CA GLY A 8 -8.20 5.35 1.56
C GLY A 8 -9.71 5.18 1.73
N ARG A 9 -10.16 4.05 2.30
CA ARG A 9 -11.60 3.75 2.45
C ARG A 9 -12.24 4.38 3.68
N LEU A 10 -11.44 4.79 4.64
CA LEU A 10 -11.91 5.50 5.82
C LEU A 10 -11.83 7.03 5.69
N SER A 11 -11.25 7.51 4.60
CA SER A 11 -11.13 8.94 4.31
C SER A 11 -12.31 9.44 3.49
N GLU A 12 -12.66 10.72 3.68
CA GLU A 12 -13.73 11.34 2.90
C GLU A 12 -13.40 11.32 1.40
N PRO A 13 -14.37 11.00 0.55
CA PRO A 13 -14.17 11.04 -0.89
C PRO A 13 -13.79 12.45 -1.36
N THR A 14 -12.92 12.53 -2.34
CA THR A 14 -12.53 13.79 -2.98
C THR A 14 -13.20 13.87 -4.36
N ASN A 15 -13.99 14.92 -4.59
CA ASN A 15 -14.73 15.10 -5.85
C ASN A 15 -15.59 13.88 -6.23
N GLY A 16 -16.20 13.23 -5.22
CA GLY A 16 -17.04 12.06 -5.42
C GLY A 16 -16.30 10.75 -5.64
N HIS A 17 -14.98 10.76 -5.54
CA HIS A 17 -14.13 9.58 -5.73
C HIS A 17 -13.37 9.22 -4.46
N ILE A 18 -13.23 7.91 -4.21
CA ILE A 18 -12.38 7.41 -3.13
C ILE A 18 -10.95 7.88 -3.36
N GLN A 19 -10.30 8.36 -2.33
CA GLN A 19 -8.91 8.78 -2.42
C GLN A 19 -8.02 7.56 -2.68
N GLU A 20 -7.18 7.65 -3.69
CA GLU A 20 -6.20 6.61 -4.02
C GLU A 20 -5.20 6.44 -2.88
N PHE A 21 -4.68 7.56 -2.39
CA PHE A 21 -3.86 7.60 -1.20
C PHE A 21 -4.18 8.90 -0.45
N PRO A 22 -4.75 8.82 0.76
CA PRO A 22 -5.20 10.02 1.46
C PRO A 22 -4.03 10.87 1.94
N SER A 23 -4.15 12.19 1.75
CA SER A 23 -3.14 13.14 2.23
C SER A 23 -3.05 13.15 3.75
N ASN A 24 -4.17 12.92 4.43
CA ASN A 24 -4.22 12.80 5.90
C ASN A 24 -4.36 11.32 6.29
N TRP A 25 -3.38 10.53 5.91
CA TRP A 25 -3.38 9.07 6.13
C TRP A 25 -3.36 8.70 7.62
N GLN A 26 -2.79 9.56 8.47
CA GLN A 26 -2.73 9.29 9.91
C GLN A 26 -4.13 9.20 10.52
N LYS A 27 -5.07 9.99 10.03
CA LYS A 27 -6.44 10.00 10.51
C LYS A 27 -7.14 8.66 10.30
N GLU A 28 -6.79 7.93 9.28
CA GLU A 28 -7.39 6.62 9.04
C GLU A 28 -7.09 5.63 10.17
N PHE A 29 -5.93 5.74 10.80
CA PHE A 29 -5.59 4.90 11.95
C PHE A 29 -6.43 5.24 13.18
N GLU A 30 -6.80 6.50 13.36
CA GLU A 30 -7.73 6.90 14.40
C GLU A 30 -9.13 6.35 14.15
N LEU A 31 -9.60 6.48 12.92
CA LEU A 31 -10.92 5.99 12.49
C LEU A 31 -11.01 4.46 12.51
N LEU A 32 -9.90 3.79 12.23
CA LEU A 32 -9.80 2.34 12.27
C LEU A 32 -10.31 1.78 13.60
N HIS A 33 -9.80 2.32 14.68
CA HIS A 33 -10.18 1.91 16.02
C HIS A 33 -11.67 2.16 16.30
N THR A 34 -12.15 3.34 15.90
CA THR A 34 -13.56 3.73 16.08
C THR A 34 -14.51 2.80 15.30
N CYS A 35 -14.09 2.33 14.13
CA CYS A 35 -14.89 1.42 13.31
C CYS A 35 -14.79 -0.05 13.72
N GLY A 36 -14.01 -0.38 14.75
CA GLY A 36 -13.82 -1.76 15.21
C GLY A 36 -12.98 -2.61 14.29
N LEU A 37 -12.16 -1.99 13.43
CA LEU A 37 -11.26 -2.68 12.53
C LEU A 37 -9.86 -2.81 13.15
N ALA A 38 -9.09 -3.81 12.72
CA ALA A 38 -7.83 -4.17 13.37
C ALA A 38 -6.60 -3.67 12.63
N HIS A 39 -6.66 -3.54 11.31
CA HIS A 39 -5.48 -3.21 10.51
C HIS A 39 -5.83 -2.59 9.16
N ILE A 40 -4.85 -1.92 8.59
CA ILE A 40 -4.94 -1.32 7.25
C ILE A 40 -4.00 -2.05 6.30
N GLU A 41 -4.46 -2.34 5.09
CA GLU A 41 -3.61 -2.70 3.97
C GLU A 41 -3.13 -1.41 3.32
N TRP A 42 -1.82 -1.18 3.37
CA TRP A 42 -1.19 0.05 2.89
C TRP A 42 -1.01 0.03 1.39
N LEU A 43 -1.47 1.07 0.70
CA LEU A 43 -1.37 1.15 -0.75
C LEU A 43 -0.07 1.81 -1.20
N ILE A 44 0.56 1.21 -2.21
CA ILE A 44 1.68 1.80 -2.92
C ILE A 44 1.26 1.87 -4.39
N THR A 45 0.76 3.04 -4.78
CA THR A 45 0.23 3.28 -6.11
C THR A 45 1.28 3.96 -6.99
N LYS A 46 1.10 3.85 -8.29
CA LYS A 46 1.99 4.46 -9.27
C LYS A 46 2.08 5.98 -9.10
N ASN A 47 0.94 6.63 -8.88
CA ASN A 47 0.86 8.08 -8.79
C ASN A 47 1.42 8.63 -7.49
N THR A 48 1.46 7.82 -6.44
CA THR A 48 1.90 8.25 -5.11
C THR A 48 3.23 7.63 -4.68
N ALA A 49 3.85 6.82 -5.52
CA ALA A 49 5.06 6.08 -5.16
C ALA A 49 6.20 7.01 -4.66
N LYS A 50 6.35 8.19 -5.27
CA LYS A 50 7.44 9.12 -4.89
C LYS A 50 7.18 9.83 -3.57
N THR A 51 5.92 10.02 -3.20
CA THR A 51 5.53 10.79 -2.01
C THR A 51 5.04 9.90 -0.88
N ASN A 52 4.94 8.60 -1.12
CA ASN A 52 4.41 7.66 -0.15
C ASN A 52 5.32 7.58 1.09
N PRO A 53 4.76 7.77 2.30
CA PRO A 53 5.55 7.70 3.54
C PRO A 53 6.32 6.40 3.73
N ALA A 54 5.87 5.30 3.10
CA ALA A 54 6.56 4.01 3.18
C ALA A 54 8.00 4.08 2.65
N PHE A 55 8.30 5.01 1.75
CA PHE A 55 9.64 5.19 1.19
C PHE A 55 10.45 6.27 1.90
N SER A 56 9.86 6.99 2.85
CA SER A 56 10.57 8.01 3.61
C SER A 56 11.35 7.37 4.76
N LYS A 57 12.63 7.67 4.85
CA LYS A 57 13.45 7.26 5.98
C LYS A 57 13.19 8.12 7.22
N LEU A 58 12.45 9.21 7.08
CA LEU A 58 12.11 10.11 8.18
C LEU A 58 10.80 9.73 8.88
N VAL A 59 10.02 8.83 8.27
CA VAL A 59 8.73 8.38 8.81
C VAL A 59 8.83 6.90 9.14
N SER A 60 8.53 6.54 10.39
CA SER A 60 8.45 5.13 10.80
C SER A 60 7.00 4.69 10.81
N LEU A 61 6.71 3.58 10.16
CA LEU A 61 5.39 2.94 10.15
C LEU A 61 5.37 1.68 11.03
N ARG A 62 6.47 1.39 11.75
CA ARG A 62 6.67 0.12 12.47
C ARG A 62 5.62 -0.17 13.52
N GLU A 63 5.10 0.84 14.20
CA GLU A 63 4.15 0.67 15.30
C GLU A 63 2.69 0.81 14.87
N LEU A 64 2.45 1.05 13.59
CA LEU A 64 1.10 1.17 13.06
C LEU A 64 0.55 -0.21 12.65
N PRO A 65 -0.77 -0.45 12.83
CA PRO A 65 -1.36 -1.74 12.48
C PRO A 65 -1.53 -1.89 10.96
N ILE A 66 -0.42 -2.08 10.27
CA ILE A 66 -0.38 -2.34 8.84
C ILE A 66 -0.21 -3.83 8.61
N SER A 67 -1.20 -4.46 7.96
CA SER A 67 -1.21 -5.91 7.71
C SER A 67 -0.35 -6.30 6.51
N SER A 68 -0.29 -5.44 5.51
CA SER A 68 0.39 -5.73 4.25
C SER A 68 0.60 -4.45 3.47
N TYR A 69 1.55 -4.49 2.53
CA TYR A 69 1.63 -3.51 1.46
C TYR A 69 0.95 -4.07 0.22
N CYS A 70 0.09 -3.29 -0.42
CA CYS A 70 -0.45 -3.61 -1.74
C CYS A 70 0.40 -2.89 -2.79
N ALA A 71 1.14 -3.66 -3.57
CA ALA A 71 2.03 -3.14 -4.60
C ALA A 71 1.24 -2.86 -5.90
N ASP A 72 0.25 -1.98 -5.83
CA ASP A 72 -0.59 -1.61 -6.96
C ASP A 72 0.23 -1.01 -8.11
N THR A 73 1.35 -0.38 -7.80
CA THR A 73 2.29 0.14 -8.80
C THR A 73 2.81 -0.92 -9.76
N LEU A 74 2.69 -2.22 -9.42
CA LEU A 74 3.19 -3.32 -10.25
C LEU A 74 2.18 -3.83 -11.29
N VAL A 75 1.02 -3.16 -11.46
CA VAL A 75 0.00 -3.63 -12.40
C VAL A 75 0.33 -3.35 -13.87
N ASP A 76 1.35 -2.55 -14.16
CA ASP A 76 1.64 -2.06 -15.51
C ASP A 76 2.44 -3.04 -16.38
N THR A 77 3.08 -4.06 -15.80
CA THR A 77 3.84 -5.03 -16.59
C THR A 77 3.95 -6.37 -15.88
N ARG A 78 4.40 -7.39 -16.58
CA ARG A 78 4.54 -8.74 -16.03
C ARG A 78 5.66 -8.82 -15.00
N ILE A 79 5.42 -9.54 -13.92
CA ILE A 79 6.41 -9.76 -12.86
C ILE A 79 7.61 -10.62 -13.30
N THR A 80 7.55 -11.18 -14.51
CA THR A 80 8.68 -11.91 -15.10
C THR A 80 9.78 -11.00 -15.62
N ASN A 81 9.54 -9.67 -15.68
CA ASN A 81 10.54 -8.70 -16.10
C ASN A 81 11.45 -8.35 -14.91
N GLU A 82 12.65 -8.91 -14.88
CA GLU A 82 13.58 -8.77 -13.75
C GLU A 82 13.99 -7.32 -13.50
N LYS A 83 14.29 -6.56 -14.55
CA LYS A 83 14.66 -5.14 -14.39
C LYS A 83 13.53 -4.33 -13.78
N TYR A 84 12.31 -4.56 -14.22
CA TYR A 84 11.13 -3.91 -13.68
C TYR A 84 10.95 -4.22 -12.18
N LEU A 85 11.16 -5.48 -11.79
CA LEU A 85 11.07 -5.88 -10.38
C LEU A 85 12.15 -5.20 -9.54
N GLN A 86 13.37 -5.08 -10.05
CA GLN A 86 14.43 -4.38 -9.33
C GLN A 86 14.11 -2.90 -9.13
N GLU A 87 13.51 -2.27 -10.13
CA GLU A 87 13.17 -0.84 -10.06
C GLU A 87 11.96 -0.56 -9.16
N HIS A 88 10.96 -1.45 -9.14
CA HIS A 88 9.66 -1.17 -8.51
C HIS A 88 9.34 -2.05 -7.31
N LEU A 89 9.74 -3.31 -7.28
CA LEU A 89 9.46 -4.20 -6.16
C LEU A 89 10.53 -4.12 -5.08
N GLN A 90 11.79 -4.02 -5.44
CA GLN A 90 12.88 -4.01 -4.45
C GLN A 90 12.74 -2.88 -3.43
N PRO A 91 12.42 -1.62 -3.81
CA PRO A 91 12.19 -0.57 -2.84
C PRO A 91 11.04 -0.86 -1.88
N ILE A 92 10.00 -1.55 -2.36
CA ILE A 92 8.85 -1.95 -1.55
C ILE A 92 9.29 -2.99 -0.50
N CYS A 93 10.09 -3.98 -0.90
CA CYS A 93 10.63 -4.99 0.01
C CYS A 93 11.54 -4.36 1.08
N GLU A 94 12.38 -3.41 0.69
CA GLU A 94 13.25 -2.69 1.62
C GLU A 94 12.43 -1.89 2.64
N SER A 95 11.38 -1.20 2.19
CA SER A 95 10.45 -0.50 3.07
C SER A 95 9.74 -1.45 4.01
N ALA A 96 9.24 -2.58 3.50
CA ALA A 96 8.55 -3.58 4.30
C ALA A 96 9.46 -4.13 5.40
N THR A 97 10.71 -4.43 5.08
CA THR A 97 11.69 -4.88 6.07
C THR A 97 11.92 -3.82 7.14
N ARG A 98 12.14 -2.57 6.73
CA ARG A 98 12.37 -1.46 7.64
C ARG A 98 11.19 -1.19 8.57
N ASN A 99 9.97 -1.31 8.06
CA ASN A 99 8.73 -1.04 8.80
C ASN A 99 8.09 -2.30 9.39
N GLU A 100 8.77 -3.44 9.31
CA GLU A 100 8.29 -4.71 9.85
C GLU A 100 6.93 -5.16 9.31
N VAL A 101 6.70 -4.88 8.02
CA VAL A 101 5.52 -5.37 7.30
C VAL A 101 5.89 -6.70 6.63
N SER A 102 5.23 -7.78 7.02
CA SER A 102 5.63 -9.14 6.63
C SER A 102 5.00 -9.63 5.33
N THR A 103 4.02 -8.91 4.80
CA THR A 103 3.26 -9.37 3.62
C THR A 103 3.20 -8.28 2.56
N ILE A 104 3.43 -8.67 1.31
CA ILE A 104 3.26 -7.80 0.15
C ILE A 104 2.27 -8.48 -0.79
N THR A 105 1.18 -7.78 -1.10
CA THR A 105 0.18 -8.23 -2.07
C THR A 105 0.56 -7.69 -3.45
N ILE A 106 0.70 -8.58 -4.42
CA ILE A 106 1.00 -8.19 -5.80
C ILE A 106 -0.21 -8.50 -6.66
N PRO A 107 -0.93 -7.48 -7.17
CA PRO A 107 -2.07 -7.72 -8.04
C PRO A 107 -1.60 -8.15 -9.42
N LEU A 108 -2.13 -9.27 -9.92
CA LEU A 108 -1.82 -9.82 -11.24
C LEU A 108 -3.03 -9.60 -12.16
N LEU A 109 -3.21 -8.37 -12.56
CA LEU A 109 -4.37 -7.92 -13.35
C LEU A 109 -3.90 -7.32 -14.68
N GLU A 110 -4.71 -7.50 -15.71
CA GLU A 110 -4.47 -6.85 -17.01
C GLU A 110 -3.02 -7.03 -17.51
N ALA A 111 -2.25 -5.94 -17.58
CA ALA A 111 -0.88 -5.95 -18.09
C ALA A 111 0.10 -6.75 -17.23
N SER A 112 -0.19 -6.94 -15.95
CA SER A 112 0.65 -7.73 -15.04
C SER A 112 0.25 -9.20 -14.98
N SER A 113 -0.83 -9.60 -15.67
CA SER A 113 -1.30 -10.99 -15.69
C SER A 113 -0.22 -11.94 -16.19
N VAL A 114 -0.11 -13.11 -15.55
CA VAL A 114 0.79 -14.19 -15.96
C VAL A 114 0.10 -15.19 -16.88
N GLU A 115 -1.17 -15.00 -17.17
CA GLU A 115 -1.90 -15.82 -18.13
C GLU A 115 -1.50 -15.48 -19.56
N ASP A 116 -1.40 -16.47 -20.39
CA ASP A 116 -1.12 -16.31 -21.81
C ASP A 116 -2.42 -16.14 -22.64
#